data_30e95546bfa14d38ccf1b5b8b7ab03d8
#
_entry.id   30e95546bfa14d38ccf1b5b8b7ab03d8
#
_cell.length_a   1.000
_cell.length_b   1.000
_cell.length_c   1.000
_cell.angle_alpha   90.00
_cell.angle_beta   90.00
_cell.angle_gamma   90.00
#
_symmetry.space_group_name_H-M   'P 1'
#
loop_
_entity.id
_entity.type
_entity.pdbx_description
1 polymer ?
#
loop_
_entity_poly.entity_id
_entity_poly.type
_entity_poly.pdbx_seq_one_letter_code
_entity_poly.pdbx_strand_id
1 'polypeptide(L)'
;MAGKVLSIEVGYSVTRVVEMDYEAKSPKIYNAFSFETPPNVLSDEGISINESMVALMKQGLTENGIKTSRAIFTISSGRIANREVIIPLVKDNKIKQLLIANSKDYFPVDLSQYELVFRVIERLKEQKQLRLSVFAVPHALLDSYKALARAWNLQLVAMDYSGNSVYQAMLKTMDPAFSVTIRVDDRNSMITIVKDGKVELQRTIGYGIDEAVEIVRNCKVLDDNATYIDAVDLMRRITCMDLHLQQGVGHNMEEDDEMVETEIIGIRSEVTRSLTMLLGNLTRVMDYYTSRNTDVTIDRIQLIGLGADCSGLSKLLTNELGIKVVCLQEFKDANLNRSVNKGRFKVAEYMTCIGATYEPLNFMMEAEKKEGASSSGESVALGVIVFVGCLIISLGILGVGFYQYTQAQEENKRLAAELRDKSSIVDVYNEYLEKKVTHDGIVVMDAMTLNTNKYFLELLHQMEQKMPSELLLTSIVSTNDGVSMAFSSMTKEAAAEAIMQLRTIEGIGNITCSEVVQEVDENEVTKHNFEVYVQYNPFTILGDEYVSNNEKPDANGDNGGSSDEDLQNDIDSMN
;
A
#
# COMPACT_ATOMS: atom_id res chain seq x y z
N MET A 1 -25.20 20.33 13.26
CA MET A 1 -24.54 19.90 14.51
C MET A 1 -23.69 18.67 14.18
N ALA A 2 -22.42 18.70 14.52
CA ALA A 2 -21.58 17.50 14.45
C ALA A 2 -22.24 16.39 15.29
N GLY A 3 -22.67 15.32 14.66
CA GLY A 3 -23.33 14.20 15.36
C GLY A 3 -22.31 13.13 15.70
N LYS A 4 -22.64 12.27 16.64
CA LYS A 4 -21.83 11.10 16.96
C LYS A 4 -21.79 10.11 15.80
N VAL A 5 -20.63 9.45 15.63
CA VAL A 5 -20.43 8.34 14.71
C VAL A 5 -19.69 7.21 15.38
N LEU A 6 -19.85 6.02 14.85
CA LEU A 6 -18.98 4.87 15.09
C LEU A 6 -17.90 4.87 14.02
N SER A 7 -16.67 5.11 14.40
CA SER A 7 -15.53 4.90 13.52
C SER A 7 -15.03 3.48 13.70
N ILE A 8 -15.02 2.72 12.62
CA ILE A 8 -14.82 1.27 12.64
C ILE A 8 -13.67 0.91 11.70
N GLU A 9 -12.72 0.19 12.22
CA GLU A 9 -11.65 -0.45 11.47
C GLU A 9 -11.76 -1.97 11.60
N VAL A 10 -12.03 -2.64 10.50
CA VAL A 10 -12.02 -4.11 10.46
C VAL A 10 -10.61 -4.55 10.11
N GLY A 11 -9.90 -5.12 11.10
CA GLY A 11 -8.59 -5.74 10.90
C GLY A 11 -8.71 -7.24 10.62
N TYR A 12 -7.62 -7.89 10.22
CA TYR A 12 -7.60 -9.34 9.96
C TYR A 12 -7.86 -10.15 11.23
N SER A 13 -7.28 -9.73 12.34
CA SER A 13 -7.39 -10.43 13.63
C SER A 13 -8.21 -9.66 14.65
N VAL A 14 -8.27 -8.33 14.57
CA VAL A 14 -8.97 -7.48 15.55
C VAL A 14 -9.75 -6.38 14.86
N THR A 15 -11.06 -6.32 15.13
CA THR A 15 -11.95 -5.21 14.74
C THR A 15 -12.01 -4.19 15.87
N ARG A 16 -11.82 -2.90 15.53
CA ARG A 16 -11.81 -1.77 16.47
C ARG A 16 -12.96 -0.82 16.19
N VAL A 17 -13.59 -0.34 17.24
CA VAL A 17 -14.74 0.56 17.18
C VAL A 17 -14.55 1.71 18.16
N VAL A 18 -14.73 2.94 17.67
CA VAL A 18 -14.70 4.16 18.51
C VAL A 18 -15.96 4.96 18.27
N GLU A 19 -16.70 5.27 19.34
CA GLU A 19 -17.81 6.23 19.29
C GLU A 19 -17.29 7.64 19.61
N MET A 20 -17.35 8.55 18.65
CA MET A 20 -16.87 9.92 18.83
C MET A 20 -17.61 10.96 17.97
N ASP A 21 -17.32 12.23 18.18
CA ASP A 21 -17.87 13.31 17.37
C ASP A 21 -17.26 13.31 15.96
N TYR A 22 -18.10 13.59 14.94
CA TYR A 22 -17.72 13.63 13.53
C TYR A 22 -17.46 15.07 13.07
N GLU A 23 -16.34 15.32 12.39
CA GLU A 23 -15.94 16.63 11.84
C GLU A 23 -15.99 17.76 12.89
N ALA A 24 -15.68 17.45 14.13
CA ALA A 24 -15.67 18.41 15.21
C ALA A 24 -14.28 19.04 15.38
N LYS A 25 -14.23 20.33 15.73
CA LYS A 25 -12.95 21.02 16.00
C LYS A 25 -12.22 20.47 17.23
N SER A 26 -12.95 20.04 18.24
CA SER A 26 -12.43 19.41 19.46
C SER A 26 -13.32 18.20 19.79
N PRO A 27 -13.10 17.07 19.11
CA PRO A 27 -13.96 15.92 19.22
C PRO A 27 -13.85 15.26 20.57
N LYS A 28 -14.93 14.62 20.99
CA LYS A 28 -14.99 13.84 22.20
C LYS A 28 -15.16 12.37 21.88
N ILE A 29 -14.32 11.52 22.50
CA ILE A 29 -14.43 10.06 22.46
C ILE A 29 -15.36 9.63 23.59
N TYR A 30 -16.44 8.94 23.25
CA TYR A 30 -17.47 8.51 24.18
C TYR A 30 -17.30 7.08 24.63
N ASN A 31 -16.96 6.19 23.69
CA ASN A 31 -16.71 4.78 23.91
C ASN A 31 -15.66 4.26 22.95
N ALA A 32 -14.96 3.21 23.33
CA ALA A 32 -14.09 2.44 22.47
C ALA A 32 -14.08 0.99 22.92
N PHE A 33 -14.12 0.08 21.96
CA PHE A 33 -13.98 -1.35 22.21
C PHE A 33 -13.38 -2.04 20.98
N SER A 34 -12.83 -3.22 21.18
CA SER A 34 -12.36 -4.11 20.13
C SER A 34 -12.85 -5.52 20.39
N PHE A 35 -12.90 -6.32 19.35
CA PHE A 35 -13.20 -7.74 19.42
C PHE A 35 -12.41 -8.49 18.36
N GLU A 36 -12.19 -9.78 18.59
CA GLU A 36 -11.49 -10.65 17.64
C GLU A 36 -12.31 -10.78 16.35
N THR A 37 -11.70 -10.49 15.22
CA THR A 37 -12.30 -10.68 13.90
C THR A 37 -12.36 -12.18 13.61
N PRO A 38 -13.54 -12.76 13.35
CA PRO A 38 -13.62 -14.17 13.01
C PRO A 38 -12.76 -14.53 11.79
N PRO A 39 -12.19 -15.75 11.74
CA PRO A 39 -11.34 -16.18 10.64
C PRO A 39 -12.03 -16.03 9.28
N ASN A 40 -11.26 -15.66 8.26
CA ASN A 40 -11.70 -15.52 6.88
C ASN A 40 -12.79 -14.46 6.62
N VAL A 41 -13.04 -13.56 7.57
CA VAL A 41 -13.96 -12.43 7.38
C VAL A 41 -13.33 -11.37 6.49
N LEU A 42 -12.10 -10.96 6.75
CA LEU A 42 -11.38 -9.95 5.96
C LEU A 42 -10.40 -10.63 5.00
N SER A 43 -10.43 -10.19 3.74
CA SER A 43 -9.45 -10.52 2.71
C SER A 43 -9.09 -9.27 1.91
N ASP A 44 -8.10 -9.36 1.02
CA ASP A 44 -7.76 -8.26 0.10
C ASP A 44 -8.90 -7.92 -0.87
N GLU A 45 -9.83 -8.86 -1.10
CA GLU A 45 -10.99 -8.67 -1.97
C GLU A 45 -12.17 -7.98 -1.27
N GLY A 46 -12.18 -7.97 0.05
CA GLY A 46 -13.23 -7.37 0.86
C GLY A 46 -13.64 -8.22 2.05
N ILE A 47 -14.85 -7.99 2.52
CA ILE A 47 -15.40 -8.60 3.72
C ILE A 47 -16.42 -9.68 3.36
N SER A 48 -16.21 -10.87 3.92
CA SER A 48 -17.17 -11.97 3.92
C SER A 48 -17.95 -11.97 5.25
N ILE A 49 -19.24 -11.67 5.17
CA ILE A 49 -20.08 -11.53 6.37
C ILE A 49 -20.48 -12.91 6.88
N ASN A 50 -20.26 -13.16 8.17
CA ASN A 50 -20.77 -14.34 8.87
C ASN A 50 -21.58 -13.95 10.12
N GLU A 51 -22.32 -14.89 10.66
CA GLU A 51 -23.18 -14.67 11.84
C GLU A 51 -22.39 -14.28 13.09
N SER A 52 -21.19 -14.85 13.27
CA SER A 52 -20.31 -14.54 14.40
C SER A 52 -19.88 -13.07 14.38
N MET A 53 -19.50 -12.55 13.22
CA MET A 53 -19.12 -11.14 13.06
C MET A 53 -20.27 -10.19 13.39
N VAL A 54 -21.51 -10.57 13.02
CA VAL A 54 -22.71 -9.78 13.34
C VAL A 54 -23.02 -9.84 14.83
N ALA A 55 -22.90 -11.01 15.44
CA ALA A 55 -23.16 -11.22 16.88
C ALA A 55 -22.16 -10.46 17.76
N LEU A 56 -20.85 -10.53 17.45
CA LEU A 56 -19.80 -9.86 18.21
C LEU A 56 -19.96 -8.33 18.18
N MET A 57 -20.28 -7.74 17.03
CA MET A 57 -20.56 -6.31 16.95
C MET A 57 -21.78 -5.93 17.80
N LYS A 58 -22.88 -6.69 17.71
CA LYS A 58 -24.09 -6.46 18.51
C LYS A 58 -23.82 -6.56 20.00
N GLN A 59 -23.03 -7.55 20.41
CA GLN A 59 -22.60 -7.73 21.80
C GLN A 59 -21.79 -6.51 22.27
N GLY A 60 -20.75 -6.11 21.53
CA GLY A 60 -19.90 -4.96 21.88
C GLY A 60 -20.69 -3.65 21.99
N LEU A 61 -21.64 -3.40 21.08
CA LEU A 61 -22.52 -2.23 21.16
C LEU A 61 -23.41 -2.26 22.42
N THR A 62 -23.94 -3.44 22.78
CA THR A 62 -24.82 -3.60 23.93
C THR A 62 -24.07 -3.44 25.24
N GLU A 63 -22.92 -4.09 25.38
CA GLU A 63 -22.08 -4.04 26.59
C GLU A 63 -21.56 -2.63 26.89
N ASN A 64 -21.26 -1.84 25.83
CA ASN A 64 -20.82 -0.46 25.97
C ASN A 64 -21.97 0.57 25.96
N GLY A 65 -23.23 0.12 25.91
CA GLY A 65 -24.41 0.99 25.94
C GLY A 65 -24.52 1.96 24.75
N ILE A 66 -23.95 1.57 23.61
CA ILE A 66 -23.86 2.40 22.40
C ILE A 66 -25.17 2.31 21.61
N LYS A 67 -25.77 3.47 21.29
CA LYS A 67 -26.99 3.58 20.50
C LYS A 67 -26.77 4.29 19.15
N THR A 68 -25.56 4.75 18.90
CA THR A 68 -25.19 5.43 17.65
C THR A 68 -25.28 4.44 16.49
N SER A 69 -26.03 4.84 15.43
CA SER A 69 -26.21 4.02 14.23
C SER A 69 -25.45 4.55 13.02
N ARG A 70 -24.89 5.77 13.08
CA ARG A 70 -24.07 6.34 12.01
C ARG A 70 -22.65 5.79 12.08
N ALA A 71 -22.12 5.34 10.96
CA ALA A 71 -20.80 4.70 10.94
C ALA A 71 -19.89 5.26 9.85
N ILE A 72 -18.59 5.24 10.13
CA ILE A 72 -17.49 5.46 9.19
C ILE A 72 -16.65 4.19 9.19
N PHE A 73 -16.32 3.66 8.01
CA PHE A 73 -15.36 2.58 7.90
C PHE A 73 -14.01 3.09 7.45
N THR A 74 -12.97 2.59 8.10
CA THR A 74 -11.59 2.74 7.63
C THR A 74 -11.16 1.47 6.95
N ILE A 75 -10.74 1.59 5.69
CA ILE A 75 -10.38 0.47 4.82
C ILE A 75 -8.86 0.40 4.68
N SER A 76 -8.30 -0.78 4.95
CA SER A 76 -6.91 -1.12 4.68
C SER A 76 -6.89 -2.30 3.70
N SER A 77 -6.46 -2.07 2.46
CA SER A 77 -6.36 -3.12 1.43
C SER A 77 -5.24 -2.79 0.46
N GLY A 78 -4.45 -3.79 0.11
CA GLY A 78 -3.41 -3.69 -0.92
C GLY A 78 -3.95 -3.41 -2.32
N ARG A 79 -5.26 -3.58 -2.54
CA ARG A 79 -5.95 -3.31 -3.82
C ARG A 79 -6.32 -1.83 -4.01
N ILE A 80 -6.19 -1.01 -2.98
CA ILE A 80 -6.37 0.44 -3.12
C ILE A 80 -5.09 1.01 -3.72
N ALA A 81 -5.16 1.40 -4.98
CA ALA A 81 -4.04 2.07 -5.63
C ALA A 81 -4.04 3.56 -5.28
N ASN A 82 -2.90 4.07 -4.84
CA ASN A 82 -2.67 5.50 -4.60
C ASN A 82 -1.56 6.01 -5.52
N ARG A 83 -1.83 7.13 -6.21
CA ARG A 83 -0.86 7.79 -7.09
C ARG A 83 -0.89 9.30 -6.86
N GLU A 84 0.30 9.87 -6.84
CA GLU A 84 0.45 11.32 -6.95
C GLU A 84 0.43 11.70 -8.44
N VAL A 85 -0.42 12.66 -8.78
CA VAL A 85 -0.67 13.08 -10.16
C VAL A 85 -0.62 14.60 -10.25
N ILE A 86 0.05 15.11 -11.27
CA ILE A 86 0.08 16.54 -11.59
C ILE A 86 -0.82 16.76 -12.81
N ILE A 87 -1.80 17.65 -12.66
CA ILE A 87 -2.73 18.04 -13.73
C ILE A 87 -2.71 19.55 -13.95
N PRO A 88 -3.16 20.05 -15.09
CA PRO A 88 -3.36 21.50 -15.29
C PRO A 88 -4.30 22.10 -14.24
N LEU A 89 -4.11 23.37 -13.92
CA LEU A 89 -4.95 24.11 -12.98
C LEU A 89 -6.36 24.29 -13.56
N VAL A 90 -7.31 23.53 -13.03
CA VAL A 90 -8.73 23.56 -13.42
C VAL A 90 -9.60 23.87 -12.20
N LYS A 91 -10.88 24.21 -12.43
CA LYS A 91 -11.87 24.36 -11.35
C LYS A 91 -12.12 23.00 -10.66
N ASP A 92 -12.40 23.01 -9.36
CA ASP A 92 -12.54 21.79 -8.54
C ASP A 92 -13.57 20.80 -9.10
N ASN A 93 -14.68 21.31 -9.64
CA ASN A 93 -15.72 20.49 -10.26
C ASN A 93 -15.31 19.80 -11.58
N LYS A 94 -14.18 20.19 -12.17
CA LYS A 94 -13.64 19.59 -13.40
C LYS A 94 -12.55 18.58 -13.14
N ILE A 95 -11.98 18.55 -11.93
CA ILE A 95 -10.86 17.65 -11.58
C ILE A 95 -11.25 16.19 -11.82
N LYS A 96 -12.41 15.72 -11.29
CA LYS A 96 -12.85 14.32 -11.43
C LYS A 96 -13.02 13.92 -12.89
N GLN A 97 -13.61 14.80 -13.72
CA GLN A 97 -13.78 14.54 -15.16
C GLN A 97 -12.43 14.40 -15.88
N LEU A 98 -11.47 15.28 -15.56
CA LEU A 98 -10.13 15.24 -16.14
C LEU A 98 -9.36 13.99 -15.71
N LEU A 99 -9.46 13.59 -14.44
CA LEU A 99 -8.84 12.37 -13.94
C LEU A 99 -9.42 11.11 -14.61
N ILE A 100 -10.73 11.06 -14.83
CA ILE A 100 -11.37 9.93 -15.53
C ILE A 100 -10.92 9.88 -16.99
N ALA A 101 -10.89 11.03 -17.69
CA ALA A 101 -10.48 11.10 -19.08
C ALA A 101 -9.03 10.62 -19.33
N ASN A 102 -8.12 10.93 -18.39
CA ASN A 102 -6.70 10.56 -18.49
C ASN A 102 -6.33 9.38 -17.56
N SER A 103 -7.32 8.63 -17.13
CA SER A 103 -7.14 7.60 -16.09
C SER A 103 -6.17 6.48 -16.48
N LYS A 104 -6.09 6.14 -17.77
CA LYS A 104 -5.17 5.13 -18.31
C LYS A 104 -3.70 5.53 -18.17
N ASP A 105 -3.41 6.83 -18.13
CA ASP A 105 -2.04 7.34 -17.96
C ASP A 105 -1.57 7.21 -16.50
N TYR A 106 -2.51 7.15 -15.56
CA TYR A 106 -2.21 7.11 -14.13
C TYR A 106 -2.26 5.70 -13.55
N PHE A 107 -3.17 4.86 -14.05
CA PHE A 107 -3.41 3.52 -13.52
C PHE A 107 -3.42 2.48 -14.65
N PRO A 108 -2.52 1.49 -14.63
CA PRO A 108 -2.45 0.43 -15.65
C PRO A 108 -3.52 -0.65 -15.43
N VAL A 109 -4.76 -0.25 -15.09
CA VAL A 109 -5.89 -1.15 -14.81
C VAL A 109 -7.16 -0.61 -15.47
N ASP A 110 -8.12 -1.49 -15.74
CA ASP A 110 -9.45 -1.07 -16.19
C ASP A 110 -10.20 -0.41 -15.03
N LEU A 111 -10.32 0.91 -15.09
CA LEU A 111 -10.97 1.70 -14.05
C LEU A 111 -12.50 1.65 -14.07
N SER A 112 -13.12 0.92 -14.98
CA SER A 112 -14.59 0.71 -14.98
C SER A 112 -15.09 0.01 -13.71
N GLN A 113 -14.20 -0.75 -13.03
CA GLN A 113 -14.47 -1.47 -11.79
C GLN A 113 -13.99 -0.74 -10.53
N TYR A 114 -13.54 0.53 -10.68
CA TYR A 114 -12.94 1.29 -9.59
C TYR A 114 -13.64 2.65 -9.39
N GLU A 115 -13.83 3.03 -8.15
CA GLU A 115 -14.16 4.41 -7.77
C GLU A 115 -12.87 5.22 -7.68
N LEU A 116 -12.86 6.40 -8.35
CA LEU A 116 -11.77 7.36 -8.26
C LEU A 116 -12.11 8.47 -7.27
N VAL A 117 -11.27 8.62 -6.27
CA VAL A 117 -11.33 9.71 -5.29
C VAL A 117 -9.99 10.43 -5.28
N PHE A 118 -9.99 11.72 -5.05
CA PHE A 118 -8.77 12.51 -5.02
C PHE A 118 -8.75 13.52 -3.87
N ARG A 119 -7.55 13.90 -3.47
CA ARG A 119 -7.27 15.03 -2.58
C ARG A 119 -6.30 15.98 -3.25
N VAL A 120 -6.57 17.28 -3.18
CA VAL A 120 -5.64 18.30 -3.62
C VAL A 120 -4.52 18.45 -2.59
N ILE A 121 -3.30 18.08 -2.95
CA ILE A 121 -2.12 18.25 -2.10
C ILE A 121 -1.66 19.70 -2.18
N GLU A 122 -1.58 20.26 -3.41
CA GLU A 122 -1.03 21.58 -3.62
C GLU A 122 -1.58 22.25 -4.89
N ARG A 123 -1.73 23.57 -4.83
CA ARG A 123 -2.10 24.42 -5.98
C ARG A 123 -0.88 25.22 -6.40
N LEU A 124 -0.17 24.75 -7.42
CA LEU A 124 1.03 25.37 -7.98
C LEU A 124 0.61 26.50 -8.96
N LYS A 125 0.24 27.66 -8.41
CA LYS A 125 -0.36 28.76 -9.19
C LYS A 125 0.59 29.32 -10.26
N GLU A 126 1.89 29.41 -9.96
CA GLU A 126 2.93 29.89 -10.88
C GLU A 126 3.09 28.97 -12.07
N GLN A 127 2.98 27.66 -11.86
CA GLN A 127 3.11 26.63 -12.88
C GLN A 127 1.76 26.31 -13.55
N LYS A 128 0.67 26.92 -13.09
CA LYS A 128 -0.71 26.62 -13.52
C LYS A 128 -1.06 25.14 -13.39
N GLN A 129 -0.66 24.49 -12.31
CA GLN A 129 -0.82 23.06 -12.06
C GLN A 129 -1.48 22.77 -10.72
N LEU A 130 -2.08 21.59 -10.61
CA LEU A 130 -2.57 20.99 -9.36
C LEU A 130 -1.82 19.69 -9.13
N ARG A 131 -1.31 19.52 -7.91
CA ARG A 131 -0.73 18.28 -7.42
C ARG A 131 -1.79 17.56 -6.58
N LEU A 132 -2.15 16.36 -6.97
CA LEU A 132 -3.24 15.57 -6.40
C LEU A 132 -2.71 14.23 -5.90
N SER A 133 -3.25 13.75 -4.77
CA SER A 133 -3.23 12.32 -4.44
C SER A 133 -4.51 11.70 -4.96
N VAL A 134 -4.42 10.71 -5.84
CA VAL A 134 -5.55 10.03 -6.48
C VAL A 134 -5.59 8.59 -6.02
N PHE A 135 -6.77 8.15 -5.60
CA PHE A 135 -7.04 6.81 -5.11
C PHE A 135 -7.98 6.11 -6.07
N ALA A 136 -7.63 4.89 -6.49
CA ALA A 136 -8.50 3.99 -7.21
C ALA A 136 -8.87 2.83 -6.29
N VAL A 137 -10.17 2.69 -6.00
CA VAL A 137 -10.71 1.72 -5.04
C VAL A 137 -11.67 0.78 -5.76
N PRO A 138 -11.49 -0.56 -5.71
CA PRO A 138 -12.40 -1.50 -6.36
C PRO A 138 -13.84 -1.36 -5.84
N HIS A 139 -14.84 -1.32 -6.74
CA HIS A 139 -16.25 -1.28 -6.36
C HIS A 139 -16.63 -2.49 -5.50
N ALA A 140 -16.15 -3.69 -5.82
CA ALA A 140 -16.43 -4.90 -5.04
C ALA A 140 -15.97 -4.76 -3.57
N LEU A 141 -14.81 -4.13 -3.34
CA LEU A 141 -14.32 -3.83 -1.99
C LEU A 141 -15.28 -2.89 -1.26
N LEU A 142 -15.67 -1.78 -1.88
CA LEU A 142 -16.62 -0.82 -1.29
C LEU A 142 -17.99 -1.45 -1.00
N ASP A 143 -18.48 -2.28 -1.90
CA ASP A 143 -19.79 -2.95 -1.75
C ASP A 143 -19.79 -3.97 -0.61
N SER A 144 -18.67 -4.63 -0.35
CA SER A 144 -18.52 -5.54 0.80
C SER A 144 -18.67 -4.79 2.13
N TYR A 145 -18.09 -3.59 2.26
CA TYR A 145 -18.25 -2.74 3.45
C TYR A 145 -19.66 -2.16 3.57
N LYS A 146 -20.30 -1.79 2.46
CA LYS A 146 -21.72 -1.40 2.47
C LYS A 146 -22.63 -2.54 2.92
N ALA A 147 -22.35 -3.77 2.48
CA ALA A 147 -23.08 -4.95 2.92
C ALA A 147 -22.89 -5.19 4.42
N LEU A 148 -21.66 -5.04 4.95
CA LEU A 148 -21.39 -5.16 6.38
C LEU A 148 -22.15 -4.11 7.20
N ALA A 149 -22.17 -2.85 6.74
CA ALA A 149 -22.95 -1.79 7.39
C ALA A 149 -24.45 -2.15 7.50
N ARG A 150 -25.02 -2.71 6.42
CA ARG A 150 -26.41 -3.18 6.41
C ARG A 150 -26.62 -4.34 7.40
N ALA A 151 -25.70 -5.32 7.44
CA ALA A 151 -25.77 -6.46 8.35
C ALA A 151 -25.70 -6.03 9.82
N TRP A 152 -24.99 -4.96 10.13
CA TRP A 152 -24.90 -4.36 11.45
C TRP A 152 -25.99 -3.33 11.74
N ASN A 153 -26.92 -3.10 10.80
CA ASN A 153 -27.97 -2.08 10.86
C ASN A 153 -27.40 -0.67 11.13
N LEU A 154 -26.27 -0.34 10.47
CA LEU A 154 -25.61 0.95 10.59
C LEU A 154 -25.84 1.79 9.32
N GLN A 155 -26.04 3.07 9.53
CA GLN A 155 -26.10 4.08 8.47
C GLN A 155 -24.68 4.52 8.13
N LEU A 156 -24.20 4.15 6.96
CA LEU A 156 -22.87 4.53 6.49
C LEU A 156 -22.83 6.04 6.16
N VAL A 157 -21.88 6.74 6.75
CA VAL A 157 -21.66 8.19 6.57
C VAL A 157 -20.48 8.44 5.63
N ALA A 158 -19.40 7.70 5.82
CA ALA A 158 -18.21 7.80 5.00
C ALA A 158 -17.43 6.48 5.00
N MET A 159 -16.60 6.30 4.00
CA MET A 159 -15.56 5.27 3.96
C MET A 159 -14.23 5.96 3.67
N ASP A 160 -13.19 5.65 4.45
CA ASP A 160 -11.88 6.28 4.36
C ASP A 160 -10.79 5.25 4.11
N TYR A 161 -9.65 5.71 3.60
CA TYR A 161 -8.43 4.92 3.51
C TYR A 161 -7.62 5.03 4.80
N SER A 162 -7.14 3.90 5.32
CA SER A 162 -6.40 3.86 6.59
C SER A 162 -5.18 4.80 6.61
N GLY A 163 -4.47 4.93 5.49
CA GLY A 163 -3.36 5.86 5.37
C GLY A 163 -3.79 7.32 5.47
N ASN A 164 -4.96 7.68 4.93
CA ASN A 164 -5.52 9.01 5.14
C ASN A 164 -5.91 9.23 6.60
N SER A 165 -6.58 8.27 7.21
CA SER A 165 -6.98 8.34 8.62
C SER A 165 -5.77 8.54 9.54
N VAL A 166 -4.67 7.79 9.32
CA VAL A 166 -3.42 7.97 10.06
C VAL A 166 -2.85 9.38 9.85
N TYR A 167 -2.81 9.85 8.61
CA TYR A 167 -2.33 11.19 8.27
C TYR A 167 -3.15 12.28 8.97
N GLN A 168 -4.48 12.20 8.96
CA GLN A 168 -5.34 13.16 9.66
C GLN A 168 -5.10 13.17 11.17
N ALA A 169 -4.92 12.00 11.77
CA ALA A 169 -4.59 11.88 13.17
C ALA A 169 -3.20 12.47 13.50
N MET A 170 -2.20 12.28 12.63
CA MET A 170 -0.88 12.89 12.77
C MET A 170 -0.94 14.42 12.78
N LEU A 171 -1.69 15.02 11.86
CA LEU A 171 -1.88 16.49 11.79
C LEU A 171 -2.49 17.06 13.07
N LYS A 172 -3.26 16.27 13.81
CA LYS A 172 -3.96 16.71 15.05
C LYS A 172 -3.17 16.46 16.31
N THR A 173 -2.24 15.51 16.31
CA THR A 173 -1.55 15.11 17.55
C THR A 173 -0.04 15.28 17.51
N MET A 174 0.56 15.42 16.34
CA MET A 174 2.01 15.51 16.13
C MET A 174 2.39 16.88 15.54
N ASP A 175 3.70 17.11 15.42
CA ASP A 175 4.23 18.32 14.77
C ASP A 175 4.00 18.22 13.25
N PRO A 176 3.22 19.14 12.66
CA PRO A 176 2.99 19.13 11.21
C PRO A 176 4.25 19.56 10.42
N ALA A 177 5.22 20.22 11.04
CA ALA A 177 6.45 20.61 10.37
C ALA A 177 7.25 19.36 9.95
N PHE A 178 7.40 18.41 10.89
CA PHE A 178 7.99 17.11 10.58
C PHE A 178 7.56 16.05 11.60
N SER A 179 7.03 14.94 11.14
CA SER A 179 6.68 13.81 12.01
C SER A 179 6.73 12.49 11.26
N VAL A 180 7.13 11.43 11.97
CA VAL A 180 7.22 10.07 11.46
C VAL A 180 6.41 9.12 12.34
N THR A 181 5.62 8.28 11.71
CA THR A 181 4.81 7.26 12.38
C THR A 181 5.05 5.90 11.74
N ILE A 182 5.24 4.90 12.57
CA ILE A 182 5.16 3.48 12.18
C ILE A 182 3.89 2.91 12.81
N ARG A 183 2.97 2.46 11.97
CA ARG A 183 1.83 1.67 12.38
C ARG A 183 2.17 0.21 12.23
N VAL A 184 2.01 -0.57 13.30
CA VAL A 184 2.22 -2.01 13.31
C VAL A 184 0.91 -2.69 13.70
N ASP A 185 0.32 -3.43 12.78
CA ASP A 185 -0.87 -4.23 13.01
C ASP A 185 -0.57 -5.74 12.87
N ASP A 186 -1.61 -6.54 12.78
CA ASP A 186 -1.52 -7.99 12.67
C ASP A 186 -0.73 -8.43 11.42
N ARG A 187 -1.25 -8.22 10.21
CA ARG A 187 -0.66 -8.70 8.94
C ARG A 187 0.06 -7.63 8.12
N ASN A 188 -0.06 -6.38 8.49
CA ASN A 188 0.60 -5.30 7.78
C ASN A 188 1.09 -4.21 8.72
N SER A 189 2.05 -3.45 8.22
CA SER A 189 2.55 -2.26 8.88
C SER A 189 2.62 -1.11 7.88
N MET A 190 2.66 0.12 8.36
CA MET A 190 2.71 1.30 7.51
C MET A 190 3.63 2.36 8.09
N ILE A 191 4.53 2.87 7.27
CA ILE A 191 5.31 4.07 7.58
C ILE A 191 4.60 5.26 6.95
N THR A 192 4.42 6.32 7.73
CA THR A 192 3.92 7.62 7.25
C THR A 192 4.86 8.71 7.70
N ILE A 193 5.35 9.52 6.77
CA ILE A 193 6.18 10.69 7.02
C ILE A 193 5.41 11.92 6.55
N VAL A 194 5.24 12.86 7.46
CA VAL A 194 4.61 14.16 7.19
C VAL A 194 5.67 15.24 7.31
N LYS A 195 5.74 16.12 6.30
CA LYS A 195 6.60 17.31 6.27
C LYS A 195 5.77 18.50 5.79
N ASP A 196 5.87 19.62 6.50
CA ASP A 196 5.13 20.85 6.18
C ASP A 196 3.61 20.62 6.03
N GLY A 197 3.04 19.77 6.89
CA GLY A 197 1.63 19.40 6.87
C GLY A 197 1.20 18.55 5.68
N LYS A 198 2.12 17.99 4.88
CA LYS A 198 1.83 17.14 3.71
C LYS A 198 2.43 15.75 3.91
N VAL A 199 1.79 14.73 3.33
CA VAL A 199 2.37 13.39 3.27
C VAL A 199 3.53 13.42 2.28
N GLU A 200 4.73 13.16 2.77
CA GLU A 200 5.93 13.05 1.94
C GLU A 200 6.24 11.60 1.56
N LEU A 201 6.05 10.69 2.49
CA LEU A 201 6.14 9.25 2.26
C LEU A 201 5.02 8.53 2.99
N GLN A 202 4.35 7.63 2.30
CA GLN A 202 3.46 6.65 2.93
C GLN A 202 3.67 5.30 2.27
N ARG A 203 4.07 4.29 3.05
CA ARG A 203 4.39 2.97 2.54
C ARG A 203 3.80 1.88 3.41
N THR A 204 2.99 1.02 2.80
CA THR A 204 2.50 -0.20 3.44
C THR A 204 3.50 -1.34 3.25
N ILE A 205 3.71 -2.11 4.29
CA ILE A 205 4.57 -3.28 4.37
C ILE A 205 3.67 -4.47 4.70
N GLY A 206 3.73 -5.53 3.91
CA GLY A 206 2.88 -6.73 4.05
C GLY A 206 3.32 -7.67 5.19
N TYR A 207 3.86 -7.13 6.27
CA TYR A 207 4.27 -7.85 7.47
C TYR A 207 3.81 -7.10 8.71
N GLY A 208 3.36 -7.82 9.71
CA GLY A 208 2.92 -7.30 11.01
C GLY A 208 3.39 -8.18 12.15
N ILE A 209 2.58 -8.31 13.19
CA ILE A 209 2.90 -9.11 14.39
C ILE A 209 2.13 -10.43 14.47
N ASP A 210 1.38 -10.82 13.42
CA ASP A 210 0.47 -11.98 13.45
C ASP A 210 1.19 -13.26 13.89
N GLU A 211 2.33 -13.57 13.25
CA GLU A 211 3.14 -14.74 13.58
C GLU A 211 3.68 -14.70 15.02
N ALA A 212 4.13 -13.52 15.47
CA ALA A 212 4.60 -13.33 16.85
C ALA A 212 3.48 -13.58 17.87
N VAL A 213 2.27 -13.07 17.58
CA VAL A 213 1.08 -13.29 18.44
C VAL A 213 0.67 -14.75 18.46
N GLU A 214 0.70 -15.45 17.31
CA GLU A 214 0.37 -16.88 17.24
C GLU A 214 1.36 -17.75 18.03
N ILE A 215 2.67 -17.44 18.01
CA ILE A 215 3.68 -18.11 18.83
C ILE A 215 3.34 -17.94 20.32
N VAL A 216 3.02 -16.71 20.74
CA VAL A 216 2.65 -16.43 22.13
C VAL A 216 1.31 -17.05 22.52
N ARG A 217 0.31 -17.08 21.61
CA ARG A 217 -0.99 -17.72 21.85
C ARG A 217 -0.87 -19.22 22.12
N ASN A 218 0.08 -19.88 21.43
CA ASN A 218 0.32 -21.31 21.56
C ASN A 218 1.31 -21.68 22.70
N CYS A 219 1.81 -20.69 23.46
CA CYS A 219 2.66 -20.97 24.60
C CYS A 219 1.84 -21.48 25.79
N LYS A 220 2.48 -22.28 26.67
CA LYS A 220 1.81 -22.91 27.83
C LYS A 220 1.39 -21.93 28.94
N VAL A 221 1.71 -20.65 28.80
CA VAL A 221 1.29 -19.59 29.73
C VAL A 221 -0.18 -19.25 29.55
N LEU A 222 -0.69 -19.42 28.36
CA LEU A 222 -2.10 -19.22 28.02
C LEU A 222 -2.85 -20.55 27.96
N ASP A 223 -4.16 -20.50 28.22
CA ASP A 223 -5.05 -21.65 28.08
C ASP A 223 -5.20 -22.07 26.60
N ASP A 224 -5.50 -23.36 26.36
CA ASP A 224 -5.71 -23.90 25.00
C ASP A 224 -6.81 -23.18 24.21
N ASN A 225 -7.73 -22.47 24.88
CA ASN A 225 -8.79 -21.68 24.26
C ASN A 225 -8.49 -20.17 24.24
N ALA A 226 -7.24 -19.77 24.48
CA ALA A 226 -6.87 -18.38 24.49
C ALA A 226 -7.16 -17.70 23.14
N THR A 227 -7.74 -16.53 23.19
CA THR A 227 -8.04 -15.72 22.01
C THR A 227 -6.78 -15.00 21.52
N TYR A 228 -6.84 -14.49 20.29
CA TYR A 228 -5.79 -13.63 19.73
C TYR A 228 -5.57 -12.39 20.63
N ILE A 229 -6.64 -11.82 21.17
CA ILE A 229 -6.57 -10.65 22.06
C ILE A 229 -5.87 -11.00 23.38
N ASP A 230 -6.10 -12.19 23.93
CA ASP A 230 -5.42 -12.64 25.16
C ASP A 230 -3.90 -12.72 24.96
N ALA A 231 -3.46 -13.21 23.81
CA ALA A 231 -2.05 -13.26 23.46
C ALA A 231 -1.44 -11.84 23.29
N VAL A 232 -2.14 -10.93 22.62
CA VAL A 232 -1.73 -9.53 22.51
C VAL A 232 -1.66 -8.88 23.90
N ASP A 233 -2.61 -9.13 24.77
CA ASP A 233 -2.61 -8.58 26.13
C ASP A 233 -1.50 -9.18 27.00
N LEU A 234 -1.10 -10.43 26.76
CA LEU A 234 0.09 -11.00 27.38
C LEU A 234 1.37 -10.30 26.88
N MET A 235 1.52 -10.10 25.57
CA MET A 235 2.65 -9.37 24.98
C MET A 235 2.74 -7.92 25.46
N ARG A 236 1.64 -7.31 25.85
CA ARG A 236 1.63 -5.96 26.44
C ARG A 236 2.14 -5.91 27.87
N ARG A 237 1.88 -6.99 28.63
CA ARG A 237 2.27 -7.09 30.05
C ARG A 237 3.68 -7.61 30.24
N ILE A 238 4.10 -8.55 29.41
CA ILE A 238 5.37 -9.24 29.52
C ILE A 238 6.18 -9.07 28.23
N THR A 239 7.50 -8.89 28.34
CA THR A 239 8.38 -8.81 27.19
C THR A 239 8.62 -10.20 26.60
N CYS A 240 7.94 -10.50 25.50
CA CYS A 240 8.01 -11.78 24.79
C CYS A 240 9.02 -11.79 23.63
N MET A 241 9.89 -10.79 23.51
CA MET A 241 10.85 -10.68 22.42
C MET A 241 12.22 -10.22 22.94
N ASP A 242 13.27 -10.51 22.19
CA ASP A 242 14.62 -10.00 22.45
C ASP A 242 14.71 -8.54 22.01
N LEU A 243 15.70 -7.83 22.56
CA LEU A 243 15.89 -6.40 22.24
C LEU A 243 16.70 -6.16 20.97
N HIS A 244 17.29 -7.22 20.39
CA HIS A 244 18.04 -7.20 19.14
C HIS A 244 17.78 -8.49 18.36
N LEU A 245 17.80 -8.43 17.03
CA LEU A 245 17.64 -9.62 16.17
C LEU A 245 18.74 -10.67 16.33
N GLN A 246 19.95 -10.26 16.73
CA GLN A 246 21.14 -11.13 16.81
C GLN A 246 21.60 -11.44 18.23
N GLN A 247 20.82 -11.13 19.26
CA GLN A 247 21.21 -11.51 20.62
C GLN A 247 20.96 -13.02 20.85
N GLY A 248 22.04 -13.77 20.91
CA GLY A 248 22.05 -15.05 21.60
C GLY A 248 21.81 -14.84 23.10
N VAL A 249 21.08 -15.75 23.70
CA VAL A 249 20.59 -15.79 25.09
C VAL A 249 21.56 -15.15 26.10
N GLY A 250 21.28 -13.89 26.44
CA GLY A 250 21.94 -13.16 27.51
C GLY A 250 20.90 -12.78 28.59
N HIS A 251 21.01 -13.40 29.75
CA HIS A 251 20.10 -13.22 30.88
C HIS A 251 20.27 -11.85 31.52
N ASN A 252 19.20 -11.07 31.60
CA ASN A 252 18.98 -10.08 32.68
C ASN A 252 17.59 -10.35 33.27
N MET A 253 17.58 -11.05 34.40
CA MET A 253 16.37 -11.36 35.16
C MET A 253 16.08 -10.26 36.17
N GLU A 254 14.86 -9.72 36.18
CA GLU A 254 14.19 -9.17 37.36
C GLU A 254 13.15 -10.20 37.79
N GLU A 255 13.23 -10.63 39.06
CA GLU A 255 12.46 -11.73 39.64
C GLU A 255 11.00 -11.28 39.85
N ASP A 256 10.03 -11.90 39.14
CA ASP A 256 8.70 -12.19 39.67
C ASP A 256 7.95 -13.15 38.69
N ASP A 257 7.54 -14.33 39.21
CA ASP A 257 6.84 -15.44 38.52
C ASP A 257 7.73 -16.42 37.73
N GLU A 258 8.46 -17.25 38.43
CA GLU A 258 9.47 -18.20 37.92
C GLU A 258 8.98 -19.14 36.77
N MET A 259 7.72 -19.59 36.78
CA MET A 259 7.21 -20.55 35.77
C MET A 259 6.80 -19.85 34.46
N VAL A 260 6.11 -18.71 34.55
CA VAL A 260 5.67 -17.92 33.41
C VAL A 260 6.87 -17.34 32.68
N GLU A 261 7.87 -16.88 33.44
CA GLU A 261 9.08 -16.29 32.89
C GLU A 261 9.95 -17.30 32.15
N THR A 262 10.07 -18.53 32.66
CA THR A 262 10.84 -19.60 31.99
C THR A 262 10.24 -19.98 30.62
N GLU A 263 8.91 -20.11 30.53
CA GLU A 263 8.22 -20.45 29.28
C GLU A 263 8.33 -19.29 28.26
N ILE A 264 8.16 -18.05 28.71
CA ILE A 264 8.30 -16.86 27.85
C ILE A 264 9.75 -16.71 27.35
N ILE A 265 10.75 -16.95 28.19
CA ILE A 265 12.17 -16.95 27.78
C ILE A 265 12.39 -18.00 26.68
N GLY A 266 11.77 -19.16 26.77
CA GLY A 266 11.87 -20.24 25.78
C GLY A 266 11.40 -19.83 24.38
N ILE A 267 10.41 -18.96 24.25
CA ILE A 267 9.84 -18.54 22.96
C ILE A 267 10.37 -17.18 22.46
N ARG A 268 11.11 -16.42 23.25
CA ARG A 268 11.57 -15.04 22.89
C ARG A 268 12.29 -14.98 21.56
N SER A 269 13.24 -15.88 21.34
CA SER A 269 14.03 -15.89 20.11
C SER A 269 13.17 -16.24 18.89
N GLU A 270 12.16 -17.09 19.06
CA GLU A 270 11.23 -17.45 17.99
C GLU A 270 10.31 -16.28 17.65
N VAL A 271 9.74 -15.62 18.67
CA VAL A 271 8.96 -14.39 18.51
C VAL A 271 9.79 -13.31 17.82
N THR A 272 11.05 -13.12 18.23
CA THR A 272 11.92 -12.11 17.62
C THR A 272 12.24 -12.44 16.17
N ARG A 273 12.49 -13.71 15.88
CA ARG A 273 12.75 -14.20 14.53
C ARG A 273 11.55 -13.99 13.59
N SER A 274 10.33 -14.20 14.06
CA SER A 274 9.11 -13.94 13.28
C SER A 274 8.99 -12.47 12.82
N LEU A 275 9.60 -11.55 13.55
CA LEU A 275 9.60 -10.12 13.22
C LEU A 275 10.70 -9.70 12.23
N THR A 276 11.59 -10.62 11.82
CA THR A 276 12.75 -10.30 10.97
C THR A 276 12.34 -9.63 9.66
N MET A 277 11.31 -10.15 8.98
CA MET A 277 10.83 -9.58 7.72
C MET A 277 10.21 -8.20 7.89
N LEU A 278 9.47 -7.99 8.97
CA LEU A 278 8.94 -6.68 9.32
C LEU A 278 10.07 -5.67 9.53
N LEU A 279 11.02 -5.99 10.40
CA LEU A 279 12.15 -5.13 10.75
C LEU A 279 13.01 -4.80 9.52
N GLY A 280 13.40 -5.80 8.75
CA GLY A 280 14.20 -5.60 7.53
C GLY A 280 13.52 -4.72 6.48
N ASN A 281 12.18 -4.84 6.32
CA ASN A 281 11.44 -3.95 5.42
C ASN A 281 11.29 -2.53 5.98
N LEU A 282 11.08 -2.37 7.28
CA LEU A 282 11.04 -1.05 7.92
C LEU A 282 12.38 -0.33 7.76
N THR A 283 13.50 -1.02 8.07
CA THR A 283 14.85 -0.48 7.91
C THR A 283 15.08 -0.02 6.48
N ARG A 284 14.78 -0.87 5.49
CA ARG A 284 14.95 -0.54 4.06
C ARG A 284 14.18 0.71 3.65
N VAL A 285 12.93 0.89 4.12
CA VAL A 285 12.13 2.08 3.80
C VAL A 285 12.72 3.32 4.48
N MET A 286 13.17 3.20 5.73
CA MET A 286 13.80 4.30 6.45
C MET A 286 15.12 4.71 5.82
N ASP A 287 15.99 3.77 5.48
CA ASP A 287 17.27 4.01 4.80
C ASP A 287 17.06 4.68 3.44
N TYR A 288 16.07 4.21 2.67
CA TYR A 288 15.70 4.85 1.40
C TYR A 288 15.29 6.31 1.59
N TYR A 289 14.50 6.61 2.62
CA TYR A 289 14.09 7.98 2.90
C TYR A 289 15.26 8.85 3.36
N THR A 290 16.04 8.40 4.34
CA THR A 290 17.16 9.17 4.92
C THR A 290 18.29 9.39 3.92
N SER A 291 18.58 8.41 3.06
CA SER A 291 19.60 8.57 2.00
C SER A 291 19.26 9.63 0.96
N ARG A 292 17.98 9.91 0.75
CA ARG A 292 17.51 10.95 -0.19
C ARG A 292 17.26 12.31 0.44
N ASN A 293 17.10 12.35 1.75
CA ASN A 293 16.78 13.54 2.53
C ASN A 293 17.84 13.74 3.62
N THR A 294 19.09 13.95 3.20
CA THR A 294 20.26 14.08 4.09
C THR A 294 20.23 15.33 4.96
N ASP A 295 19.40 16.29 4.63
CA ASP A 295 19.12 17.53 5.37
C ASP A 295 18.12 17.34 6.51
N VAL A 296 17.47 16.18 6.59
CA VAL A 296 16.45 15.89 7.59
C VAL A 296 17.00 14.95 8.66
N THR A 297 16.90 15.36 9.93
CA THR A 297 17.20 14.50 11.09
C THR A 297 15.89 13.99 11.68
N ILE A 298 15.80 12.68 11.88
CA ILE A 298 14.64 12.04 12.50
C ILE A 298 14.96 11.78 13.98
N ASP A 299 14.47 12.66 14.85
CA ASP A 299 14.73 12.54 16.29
C ASP A 299 13.94 11.41 16.94
N ARG A 300 12.73 11.15 16.44
CA ARG A 300 11.79 10.21 17.05
C ARG A 300 10.76 9.72 16.06
N ILE A 301 10.41 8.44 16.19
CA ILE A 301 9.30 7.79 15.48
C ILE A 301 8.19 7.47 16.48
N GLN A 302 6.94 7.80 16.16
CA GLN A 302 5.78 7.41 16.94
C GLN A 302 5.27 6.04 16.48
N LEU A 303 5.14 5.11 17.42
CA LEU A 303 4.60 3.79 17.18
C LEU A 303 3.10 3.77 17.47
N ILE A 304 2.30 3.27 16.53
CA ILE A 304 0.84 3.13 16.63
C ILE A 304 0.39 1.77 16.08
N GLY A 305 -0.88 1.45 16.22
CA GLY A 305 -1.47 0.18 15.81
C GLY A 305 -1.53 -0.85 16.94
N LEU A 306 -1.92 -2.06 16.61
CA LEU A 306 -2.15 -3.15 17.57
C LEU A 306 -0.88 -3.52 18.35
N GLY A 307 0.26 -3.54 17.66
CA GLY A 307 1.56 -3.90 18.25
C GLY A 307 2.24 -2.76 19.02
N ALA A 308 1.68 -1.55 19.00
CA ALA A 308 2.38 -0.36 19.47
C ALA A 308 2.80 -0.40 20.94
N ASP A 309 2.00 -1.01 21.79
CA ASP A 309 2.22 -1.14 23.23
C ASP A 309 2.65 -2.55 23.66
N CYS A 310 3.01 -3.43 22.70
CA CYS A 310 3.68 -4.69 23.01
C CYS A 310 5.03 -4.41 23.67
N SER A 311 5.22 -5.03 24.84
CA SER A 311 6.42 -4.83 25.65
C SER A 311 7.68 -5.27 24.89
N GLY A 312 8.65 -4.40 24.78
CA GLY A 312 9.90 -4.67 24.06
C GLY A 312 9.92 -4.20 22.60
N LEU A 313 8.78 -4.13 21.90
CA LEU A 313 8.76 -3.82 20.47
C LEU A 313 9.34 -2.43 20.15
N SER A 314 9.00 -1.42 20.90
CA SER A 314 9.57 -0.07 20.71
C SER A 314 11.08 -0.02 20.93
N LYS A 315 11.62 -0.83 21.87
CA LYS A 315 13.06 -0.95 22.10
C LYS A 315 13.74 -1.72 20.97
N LEU A 316 13.17 -2.84 20.54
CA LEU A 316 13.66 -3.63 19.40
C LEU A 316 13.73 -2.75 18.15
N LEU A 317 12.64 -2.04 17.81
CA LEU A 317 12.62 -1.10 16.68
C LEU A 317 13.64 0.03 16.82
N THR A 318 13.85 0.57 18.03
CA THR A 318 14.87 1.60 18.29
C THR A 318 16.27 1.07 17.99
N ASN A 319 16.58 -0.15 18.41
CA ASN A 319 17.88 -0.74 18.24
C ASN A 319 18.17 -1.08 16.77
N GLU A 320 17.18 -1.61 16.05
CA GLU A 320 17.34 -2.02 14.66
C GLU A 320 17.32 -0.82 13.68
N LEU A 321 16.53 0.21 13.97
CA LEU A 321 16.44 1.41 13.12
C LEU A 321 17.50 2.48 13.46
N GLY A 322 18.14 2.39 14.64
CA GLY A 322 19.04 3.43 15.12
C GLY A 322 18.35 4.78 15.44
N ILE A 323 17.02 4.82 15.44
CA ILE A 323 16.20 6.01 15.68
C ILE A 323 15.26 5.71 16.86
N LYS A 324 15.12 6.66 17.78
CA LYS A 324 14.24 6.49 18.95
C LYS A 324 12.79 6.25 18.53
N VAL A 325 12.25 5.06 18.85
CA VAL A 325 10.85 4.67 18.63
C VAL A 325 10.11 4.70 19.96
N VAL A 326 8.95 5.34 20.02
CA VAL A 326 8.13 5.45 21.23
C VAL A 326 6.65 5.20 20.90
N CYS A 327 5.96 4.45 21.76
CA CYS A 327 4.51 4.26 21.64
C CYS A 327 3.78 5.58 21.91
N LEU A 328 2.78 5.89 21.06
CA LEU A 328 1.94 7.07 21.23
C LEU A 328 1.05 6.91 22.47
N GLN A 329 1.21 7.78 23.47
CA GLN A 329 0.49 7.68 24.75
C GLN A 329 -0.76 8.57 24.79
N GLU A 330 -0.75 9.71 24.11
CA GLU A 330 -1.79 10.73 24.21
C GLU A 330 -2.22 11.25 22.85
N PHE A 331 -3.50 11.56 22.72
CA PHE A 331 -4.06 12.28 21.58
C PHE A 331 -4.46 13.69 22.04
N LYS A 332 -3.71 14.69 21.60
CA LYS A 332 -3.82 16.06 22.16
C LYS A 332 -5.16 16.75 21.82
N ASP A 333 -5.75 16.41 20.69
CA ASP A 333 -6.90 17.14 20.12
C ASP A 333 -8.26 16.51 20.43
N ALA A 334 -8.29 15.31 21.03
CA ALA A 334 -9.53 14.62 21.40
C ALA A 334 -9.71 14.52 22.92
N ASN A 335 -10.91 14.85 23.38
CA ASN A 335 -11.28 14.77 24.78
C ASN A 335 -11.87 13.38 25.10
N LEU A 336 -11.35 12.71 26.13
CA LEU A 336 -11.90 11.45 26.60
C LEU A 336 -13.12 11.69 27.50
N ASN A 337 -14.22 10.99 27.23
CA ASN A 337 -15.35 10.97 28.16
C ASN A 337 -14.97 10.19 29.43
N ARG A 338 -15.58 10.54 30.54
CA ARG A 338 -15.38 9.84 31.83
C ARG A 338 -15.78 8.35 31.79
N SER A 339 -16.68 7.98 30.87
CA SER A 339 -17.12 6.61 30.65
C SER A 339 -16.08 5.72 29.95
N VAL A 340 -15.11 6.34 29.25
CA VAL A 340 -14.05 5.57 28.59
C VAL A 340 -13.13 4.99 29.65
N ASN A 341 -13.02 3.66 29.68
CA ASN A 341 -12.12 2.98 30.60
C ASN A 341 -10.67 3.27 30.23
N LYS A 342 -10.05 4.22 30.93
CA LYS A 342 -8.67 4.66 30.69
C LYS A 342 -7.63 3.52 30.77
N GLY A 343 -7.94 2.46 31.52
CA GLY A 343 -7.04 1.30 31.63
C GLY A 343 -7.05 0.38 30.40
N ARG A 344 -8.17 0.35 29.66
CA ARG A 344 -8.32 -0.47 28.44
C ARG A 344 -8.17 0.32 27.16
N PHE A 345 -8.42 1.62 27.16
CA PHE A 345 -8.31 2.47 25.99
C PHE A 345 -6.85 2.85 25.71
N LYS A 346 -6.30 2.30 24.64
CA LYS A 346 -4.93 2.56 24.17
C LYS A 346 -4.99 3.48 22.94
N VAL A 347 -4.59 4.73 23.10
CA VAL A 347 -4.65 5.74 22.01
C VAL A 347 -3.96 5.26 20.74
N ALA A 348 -2.77 4.67 20.88
CA ALA A 348 -1.98 4.17 19.77
C ALA A 348 -2.75 3.14 18.92
N GLU A 349 -3.51 2.26 19.56
CA GLU A 349 -4.29 1.21 18.89
C GLU A 349 -5.47 1.78 18.10
N TYR A 350 -6.13 2.81 18.62
CA TYR A 350 -7.34 3.39 18.01
C TYR A 350 -7.07 4.61 17.14
N MET A 351 -5.81 4.98 16.91
CA MET A 351 -5.45 6.21 16.20
C MET A 351 -6.06 6.30 14.80
N THR A 352 -6.14 5.19 14.08
CA THR A 352 -6.75 5.12 12.75
C THR A 352 -8.26 5.43 12.81
N CYS A 353 -8.98 4.82 13.75
CA CYS A 353 -10.41 5.09 13.95
C CYS A 353 -10.64 6.57 14.32
N ILE A 354 -9.79 7.15 15.17
CA ILE A 354 -9.89 8.56 15.57
C ILE A 354 -9.65 9.46 14.34
N GLY A 355 -8.61 9.18 13.56
CA GLY A 355 -8.24 9.98 12.40
C GLY A 355 -9.32 10.02 11.31
N ALA A 356 -10.03 8.92 11.09
CA ALA A 356 -11.08 8.82 10.09
C ALA A 356 -12.26 9.79 10.33
N THR A 357 -12.40 10.34 11.54
CA THR A 357 -13.51 11.24 11.87
C THR A 357 -13.22 12.71 11.58
N TYR A 358 -12.01 13.09 11.21
CA TYR A 358 -11.65 14.49 10.91
C TYR A 358 -11.97 14.86 9.46
N GLU A 359 -11.23 14.35 8.50
CA GLU A 359 -11.40 14.63 7.07
C GLU A 359 -11.26 13.34 6.24
N PRO A 360 -12.29 12.47 6.23
CA PRO A 360 -12.26 11.27 5.41
C PRO A 360 -12.22 11.60 3.91
N LEU A 361 -11.56 10.77 3.12
CA LEU A 361 -11.59 10.85 1.65
C LEU A 361 -12.98 10.61 1.09
N ASN A 362 -13.79 9.87 1.83
CA ASN A 362 -15.16 9.47 1.52
C ASN A 362 -15.34 8.80 0.15
N PHE A 363 -15.05 7.51 0.10
CA PHE A 363 -15.24 6.67 -1.09
C PHE A 363 -16.70 6.37 -1.45
N MET A 364 -17.67 7.04 -0.82
CA MET A 364 -19.08 6.87 -1.16
C MET A 364 -19.41 7.65 -2.44
N MET A 365 -20.06 7.00 -3.38
CA MET A 365 -20.50 7.63 -4.63
C MET A 365 -21.42 8.81 -4.35
N GLU A 366 -21.31 9.89 -5.14
CA GLU A 366 -22.16 11.09 -5.02
C GLU A 366 -23.68 10.81 -5.20
N ALA A 367 -24.03 9.64 -5.75
CA ALA A 367 -25.42 9.25 -5.96
C ALA A 367 -26.23 9.07 -4.65
N GLU A 368 -25.57 8.72 -3.53
CA GLU A 368 -26.24 8.48 -2.24
C GLU A 368 -26.44 9.75 -1.40
N LYS A 369 -25.89 10.90 -1.82
CA LYS A 369 -26.06 12.17 -1.09
C LYS A 369 -27.46 12.79 -1.22
N LYS A 370 -28.33 12.22 -2.05
CA LYS A 370 -29.66 12.82 -2.34
C LYS A 370 -30.81 12.28 -1.50
N GLU A 371 -30.66 11.23 -0.70
CA GLU A 371 -31.78 10.65 0.06
C GLU A 371 -31.89 11.09 1.54
N GLY A 372 -30.99 11.91 2.04
CA GLY A 372 -30.90 12.28 3.46
C GLY A 372 -31.41 13.67 3.89
N ALA A 373 -31.97 14.47 3.01
CA ALA A 373 -32.40 15.84 3.35
C ALA A 373 -33.83 16.13 2.90
N SER A 374 -34.82 15.67 3.63
CA SER A 374 -36.13 16.33 3.65
C SER A 374 -36.89 16.00 4.91
N SER A 375 -36.98 16.95 5.83
CA SER A 375 -38.27 17.25 6.51
C SER A 375 -38.14 18.54 7.33
N SER A 376 -38.59 19.62 6.80
CA SER A 376 -39.26 20.68 7.57
C SER A 376 -40.33 21.29 6.67
N GLY A 377 -41.57 21.10 7.08
CA GLY A 377 -42.72 21.55 6.35
C GLY A 377 -42.85 23.07 6.36
N GLU A 378 -43.11 23.61 5.18
CA GLU A 378 -43.83 24.89 5.03
C GLU A 378 -44.53 24.97 3.66
N SER A 379 -45.83 25.24 3.74
CA SER A 379 -46.77 25.66 2.71
C SER A 379 -46.89 24.86 1.40
N VAL A 380 -47.83 23.93 1.41
CA VAL A 380 -48.27 23.12 0.25
C VAL A 380 -48.76 24.01 -0.92
N ALA A 381 -49.24 25.25 -0.66
CA ALA A 381 -49.75 26.18 -1.69
C ALA A 381 -48.62 26.75 -2.58
N LEU A 382 -47.47 27.07 -2.04
CA LEU A 382 -46.33 27.57 -2.83
C LEU A 382 -45.70 26.45 -3.65
N GLY A 383 -45.69 25.23 -3.12
CA GLY A 383 -45.18 24.03 -3.82
C GLY A 383 -46.00 23.69 -5.08
N VAL A 384 -47.32 23.86 -5.05
CA VAL A 384 -48.20 23.60 -6.22
C VAL A 384 -47.95 24.62 -7.33
N ILE A 385 -47.76 25.90 -7.00
CA ILE A 385 -47.48 26.96 -8.02
C ILE A 385 -46.10 26.72 -8.67
N VAL A 386 -45.10 26.39 -7.88
CA VAL A 386 -43.75 26.04 -8.39
C VAL A 386 -43.81 24.77 -9.22
N PHE A 387 -44.58 23.76 -8.80
CA PHE A 387 -44.72 22.50 -9.54
C PHE A 387 -45.38 22.69 -10.92
N VAL A 388 -46.46 23.52 -11.02
CA VAL A 388 -47.12 23.84 -12.29
C VAL A 388 -46.18 24.67 -13.18
N GLY A 389 -45.44 25.62 -12.63
CA GLY A 389 -44.42 26.37 -13.36
C GLY A 389 -43.31 25.49 -13.93
N CYS A 390 -42.78 24.58 -13.10
CA CYS A 390 -41.78 23.59 -13.54
C CYS A 390 -42.30 22.60 -14.59
N LEU A 391 -43.61 22.28 -14.54
CA LEU A 391 -44.23 21.36 -15.51
C LEU A 391 -44.37 22.01 -16.90
N ILE A 392 -44.66 23.32 -16.95
CA ILE A 392 -44.70 24.07 -18.22
C ILE A 392 -43.30 24.24 -18.80
N ILE A 393 -42.31 24.54 -17.96
CA ILE A 393 -40.90 24.64 -18.38
C ILE A 393 -40.36 23.27 -18.85
N SER A 394 -40.71 22.20 -18.16
CA SER A 394 -40.26 20.83 -18.55
C SER A 394 -40.90 20.36 -19.86
N LEU A 395 -42.14 20.71 -20.14
CA LEU A 395 -42.81 20.48 -21.44
C LEU A 395 -42.15 21.28 -22.56
N GLY A 396 -41.73 22.52 -22.30
CA GLY A 396 -40.96 23.32 -23.25
C GLY A 396 -39.60 22.73 -23.56
N ILE A 397 -38.87 22.28 -22.52
CA ILE A 397 -37.56 21.62 -22.67
C ILE A 397 -37.70 20.28 -23.40
N LEU A 398 -38.76 19.50 -23.10
CA LEU A 398 -39.08 18.26 -23.80
C LEU A 398 -39.36 18.49 -25.31
N GLY A 399 -40.06 19.57 -25.65
CA GLY A 399 -40.34 19.94 -27.05
C GLY A 399 -39.05 20.31 -27.80
N VAL A 400 -38.18 21.13 -27.18
CA VAL A 400 -36.87 21.48 -27.75
C VAL A 400 -35.96 20.26 -27.81
N GLY A 401 -35.94 19.44 -26.76
CA GLY A 401 -35.16 18.20 -26.72
C GLY A 401 -35.60 17.20 -27.77
N PHE A 402 -36.90 17.07 -28.02
CA PHE A 402 -37.43 16.20 -29.07
C PHE A 402 -37.04 16.69 -30.47
N TYR A 403 -37.09 18.02 -30.69
CA TYR A 403 -36.63 18.61 -31.94
C TYR A 403 -35.15 18.42 -32.18
N GLN A 404 -34.30 18.64 -31.17
CA GLN A 404 -32.86 18.40 -31.24
C GLN A 404 -32.54 16.89 -31.40
N TYR A 405 -33.32 16.01 -30.74
CA TYR A 405 -33.19 14.58 -30.88
C TYR A 405 -33.44 14.08 -32.32
N THR A 406 -34.49 14.63 -32.99
CA THR A 406 -34.78 14.26 -34.39
C THR A 406 -33.69 14.76 -35.34
N GLN A 407 -33.15 15.98 -35.13
CA GLN A 407 -32.00 16.46 -35.91
C GLN A 407 -30.73 15.60 -35.66
N ALA A 408 -30.42 15.30 -34.39
CA ALA A 408 -29.27 14.47 -34.05
C ALA A 408 -29.41 13.02 -34.60
N GLN A 409 -30.63 12.53 -34.72
CA GLN A 409 -30.87 11.20 -35.32
C GLN A 409 -30.62 11.15 -36.83
N GLU A 410 -30.91 12.23 -37.54
CA GLU A 410 -30.59 12.34 -38.98
C GLU A 410 -29.08 12.50 -39.18
N GLU A 411 -28.43 13.29 -38.33
CA GLU A 411 -26.98 13.50 -38.37
C GLU A 411 -26.22 12.22 -37.98
N ASN A 412 -26.67 11.48 -36.96
CA ASN A 412 -26.12 10.18 -36.60
C ASN A 412 -26.30 9.11 -37.72
N LYS A 413 -27.40 9.15 -38.46
CA LYS A 413 -27.58 8.25 -39.65
C LYS A 413 -26.60 8.58 -40.76
N ARG A 414 -26.31 9.88 -40.96
CA ARG A 414 -25.34 10.35 -41.93
C ARG A 414 -23.93 9.97 -41.54
N LEU A 415 -23.55 10.23 -40.28
CA LEU A 415 -22.26 9.85 -39.68
C LEU A 415 -22.05 8.33 -39.65
N ALA A 416 -23.07 7.56 -39.35
CA ALA A 416 -23.03 6.10 -39.41
C ALA A 416 -22.81 5.56 -40.85
N ALA A 417 -23.34 6.23 -41.86
CA ALA A 417 -23.08 5.89 -43.24
C ALA A 417 -21.63 6.24 -43.64
N GLU A 418 -21.11 7.37 -43.22
CA GLU A 418 -19.70 7.76 -43.42
C GLU A 418 -18.71 6.84 -42.69
N LEU A 419 -19.04 6.45 -41.43
CA LEU A 419 -18.23 5.48 -40.64
C LEU A 419 -18.23 4.09 -41.31
N ARG A 420 -19.34 3.67 -41.92
CA ARG A 420 -19.40 2.38 -42.60
C ARG A 420 -18.55 2.36 -43.87
N ASP A 421 -18.42 3.49 -44.55
CA ASP A 421 -17.55 3.63 -45.73
C ASP A 421 -16.07 3.63 -45.36
N LYS A 422 -15.72 4.09 -44.13
CA LYS A 422 -14.36 4.10 -43.58
C LYS A 422 -14.03 2.88 -42.73
N SER A 423 -14.94 1.95 -42.49
CA SER A 423 -14.72 0.79 -41.60
C SER A 423 -13.57 -0.10 -42.06
N SER A 424 -13.33 -0.21 -43.36
CA SER A 424 -12.19 -0.98 -43.88
C SER A 424 -10.82 -0.40 -43.48
N ILE A 425 -10.73 0.90 -43.23
CA ILE A 425 -9.49 1.54 -42.79
C ILE A 425 -9.25 1.25 -41.31
N VAL A 426 -10.32 1.26 -40.49
CA VAL A 426 -10.24 0.94 -39.06
C VAL A 426 -9.85 -0.54 -38.87
N ASP A 427 -10.37 -1.44 -39.69
CA ASP A 427 -10.03 -2.86 -39.62
C ASP A 427 -8.54 -3.10 -39.93
N VAL A 428 -8.01 -2.43 -40.95
CA VAL A 428 -6.59 -2.50 -41.29
C VAL A 428 -5.72 -1.88 -40.21
N TYR A 429 -6.17 -0.79 -39.60
CA TYR A 429 -5.43 -0.14 -38.50
C TYR A 429 -5.42 -1.01 -37.23
N ASN A 430 -6.53 -1.66 -36.89
CA ASN A 430 -6.60 -2.59 -35.76
C ASN A 430 -5.72 -3.84 -36.00
N GLU A 431 -5.72 -4.39 -37.21
CA GLU A 431 -4.82 -5.50 -37.59
C GLU A 431 -3.33 -5.08 -37.49
N TYR A 432 -2.99 -3.84 -37.88
CA TYR A 432 -1.65 -3.30 -37.71
C TYR A 432 -1.27 -3.20 -36.23
N LEU A 433 -2.16 -2.69 -35.37
CA LEU A 433 -1.89 -2.56 -33.93
C LEU A 433 -1.68 -3.93 -33.28
N GLU A 434 -2.50 -4.92 -33.61
CA GLU A 434 -2.36 -6.28 -33.08
C GLU A 434 -1.03 -6.93 -33.48
N LYS A 435 -0.64 -6.77 -34.75
CA LYS A 435 0.65 -7.25 -35.25
C LYS A 435 1.82 -6.49 -34.64
N LYS A 436 1.69 -5.19 -34.39
CA LYS A 436 2.71 -4.38 -33.74
C LYS A 436 2.96 -4.82 -32.30
N VAL A 437 1.90 -5.04 -31.50
CA VAL A 437 2.03 -5.53 -30.12
C VAL A 437 2.73 -6.90 -30.07
N THR A 438 2.40 -7.78 -31.02
CA THR A 438 3.04 -9.10 -31.12
C THR A 438 4.52 -8.98 -31.51
N HIS A 439 4.84 -8.12 -32.46
CA HIS A 439 6.21 -7.85 -32.88
C HIS A 439 7.06 -7.26 -31.73
N ASP A 440 6.53 -6.24 -31.02
CA ASP A 440 7.23 -5.60 -29.90
C ASP A 440 7.45 -6.60 -28.75
N GLY A 441 6.48 -7.50 -28.51
CA GLY A 441 6.62 -8.59 -27.55
C GLY A 441 7.72 -9.58 -27.92
N ILE A 442 7.85 -9.93 -29.19
CA ILE A 442 8.91 -10.83 -29.69
C ILE A 442 10.29 -10.17 -29.58
N VAL A 443 10.40 -8.88 -29.91
CA VAL A 443 11.65 -8.12 -29.77
C VAL A 443 12.13 -8.05 -28.33
N VAL A 444 11.20 -7.85 -27.38
CA VAL A 444 11.55 -7.84 -25.94
C VAL A 444 11.96 -9.24 -25.46
N MET A 445 11.28 -10.30 -25.90
CA MET A 445 11.67 -11.68 -25.56
C MET A 445 13.02 -12.04 -26.17
N ASP A 446 13.29 -11.65 -27.41
CA ASP A 446 14.57 -11.89 -28.08
C ASP A 446 15.72 -11.16 -27.35
N ALA A 447 15.53 -9.90 -26.97
CA ALA A 447 16.48 -9.12 -26.20
C ALA A 447 16.76 -9.72 -24.81
N MET A 448 15.73 -10.23 -24.12
CA MET A 448 15.89 -10.90 -22.83
C MET A 448 16.66 -12.22 -22.96
N THR A 449 16.44 -12.98 -24.01
CA THR A 449 17.03 -14.31 -24.22
C THR A 449 18.51 -14.19 -24.69
N LEU A 450 18.80 -13.27 -25.57
CA LEU A 450 20.14 -13.03 -26.09
C LEU A 450 21.10 -12.52 -25.02
N ASN A 451 20.66 -11.60 -24.17
CA ASN A 451 21.50 -11.04 -23.12
C ASN A 451 21.90 -12.06 -22.05
N THR A 452 20.97 -12.88 -21.59
CA THR A 452 21.27 -13.89 -20.56
C THR A 452 22.33 -14.89 -21.01
N ASN A 453 22.26 -15.36 -22.24
CA ASN A 453 23.25 -16.30 -22.78
C ASN A 453 24.62 -15.64 -23.04
N LYS A 454 24.64 -14.38 -23.44
CA LYS A 454 25.88 -13.63 -23.69
C LYS A 454 26.70 -13.43 -22.42
N TYR A 455 26.04 -13.07 -21.32
CA TYR A 455 26.71 -12.88 -20.04
C TYR A 455 27.20 -14.19 -19.43
N PHE A 456 26.46 -15.27 -19.59
CA PHE A 456 26.89 -16.57 -19.15
C PHE A 456 28.12 -17.07 -19.91
N LEU A 457 28.16 -16.88 -21.23
CA LEU A 457 29.33 -17.23 -22.05
C LEU A 457 30.54 -16.36 -21.72
N GLU A 458 30.34 -15.06 -21.49
CA GLU A 458 31.42 -14.15 -21.10
C GLU A 458 31.97 -14.50 -19.72
N LEU A 459 31.09 -14.83 -18.76
CA LEU A 459 31.50 -15.34 -17.45
C LEU A 459 32.37 -16.60 -17.58
N LEU A 460 31.94 -17.58 -18.36
CA LEU A 460 32.71 -18.79 -18.58
C LEU A 460 34.08 -18.53 -19.19
N HIS A 461 34.15 -17.62 -20.18
CA HIS A 461 35.41 -17.26 -20.84
C HIS A 461 36.37 -16.54 -19.89
N GLN A 462 35.91 -15.63 -19.06
CA GLN A 462 36.73 -14.96 -18.05
C GLN A 462 37.14 -15.91 -16.93
N MET A 463 36.29 -16.87 -16.56
CA MET A 463 36.65 -17.93 -15.62
C MET A 463 37.79 -18.83 -16.18
N GLU A 464 37.69 -19.27 -17.42
CA GLU A 464 38.75 -20.07 -18.08
C GLU A 464 40.11 -19.37 -18.04
N GLN A 465 40.11 -18.04 -18.17
CA GLN A 465 41.36 -17.26 -18.17
C GLN A 465 41.93 -16.98 -16.77
N LYS A 466 41.09 -16.84 -15.76
CA LYS A 466 41.46 -16.31 -14.44
C LYS A 466 41.51 -17.36 -13.33
N MET A 467 40.82 -18.50 -13.49
CA MET A 467 40.78 -19.50 -12.42
C MET A 467 42.09 -20.28 -12.27
N PRO A 468 42.49 -20.63 -11.04
CA PRO A 468 43.63 -21.48 -10.78
C PRO A 468 43.49 -22.86 -11.46
N SER A 469 44.57 -23.37 -12.04
CA SER A 469 44.59 -24.66 -12.76
C SER A 469 44.30 -25.87 -11.86
N GLU A 470 44.43 -25.71 -10.55
CA GLU A 470 44.17 -26.74 -9.52
C GLU A 470 42.72 -26.80 -9.08
N LEU A 471 41.87 -25.95 -9.62
CA LEU A 471 40.45 -25.87 -9.27
C LEU A 471 39.62 -26.71 -10.23
N LEU A 472 38.82 -27.60 -9.69
CA LEU A 472 37.85 -28.40 -10.45
C LEU A 472 36.46 -27.85 -10.26
N LEU A 473 35.81 -27.45 -11.34
CA LEU A 473 34.39 -27.11 -11.35
C LEU A 473 33.58 -28.41 -11.42
N THR A 474 32.81 -28.70 -10.38
CA THR A 474 32.02 -29.95 -10.27
C THR A 474 30.57 -29.76 -10.71
N SER A 475 30.01 -28.56 -10.56
CA SER A 475 28.64 -28.24 -10.99
C SER A 475 28.52 -26.77 -11.33
N ILE A 476 27.69 -26.47 -12.32
CA ILE A 476 27.30 -25.10 -12.67
C ILE A 476 25.80 -25.06 -13.00
N VAL A 477 25.07 -24.17 -12.36
CA VAL A 477 23.65 -23.98 -12.56
C VAL A 477 23.40 -22.50 -12.78
N SER A 478 22.92 -22.13 -13.98
CA SER A 478 22.55 -20.75 -14.32
C SER A 478 21.07 -20.53 -14.07
N THR A 479 20.75 -19.41 -13.44
CA THR A 479 19.39 -18.89 -13.23
C THR A 479 19.26 -17.51 -13.85
N ASN A 480 18.05 -16.97 -13.85
CA ASN A 480 17.80 -15.60 -14.38
C ASN A 480 18.54 -14.51 -13.59
N ASP A 481 18.87 -14.76 -12.32
CA ASP A 481 19.44 -13.77 -11.40
C ASP A 481 20.95 -13.97 -11.18
N GLY A 482 21.50 -15.11 -11.57
CA GLY A 482 22.90 -15.42 -11.31
C GLY A 482 23.29 -16.87 -11.63
N VAL A 483 24.46 -17.25 -11.19
CA VAL A 483 25.05 -18.58 -11.43
C VAL A 483 25.52 -19.20 -10.10
N SER A 484 25.09 -20.41 -9.79
CA SER A 484 25.64 -21.24 -8.70
C SER A 484 26.67 -22.19 -9.27
N MET A 485 27.82 -22.23 -8.64
CA MET A 485 28.97 -23.05 -9.05
C MET A 485 29.53 -23.79 -7.85
N ALA A 486 29.71 -25.09 -8.00
CA ALA A 486 30.37 -25.91 -7.00
C ALA A 486 31.81 -26.26 -7.46
N PHE A 487 32.75 -26.05 -6.57
CA PHE A 487 34.17 -26.25 -6.81
C PHE A 487 34.78 -27.26 -5.84
N SER A 488 35.84 -27.92 -6.33
CA SER A 488 36.71 -28.78 -5.52
C SER A 488 38.15 -28.37 -5.77
N SER A 489 38.95 -28.19 -4.72
CA SER A 489 40.39 -27.91 -4.82
C SER A 489 41.20 -28.80 -3.91
N MET A 490 42.48 -28.95 -4.22
CA MET A 490 43.42 -29.76 -3.40
C MET A 490 43.97 -28.96 -2.21
N THR A 491 43.92 -27.63 -2.26
CA THR A 491 44.50 -26.76 -1.23
C THR A 491 43.48 -25.67 -0.84
N LYS A 492 43.58 -25.19 0.40
CA LYS A 492 42.76 -24.05 0.86
C LYS A 492 43.14 -22.73 0.19
N GLU A 493 44.42 -22.62 -0.16
CA GLU A 493 45.00 -21.47 -0.84
C GLU A 493 44.36 -21.31 -2.23
N ALA A 494 44.25 -22.40 -3.00
CA ALA A 494 43.61 -22.40 -4.32
C ALA A 494 42.10 -22.06 -4.23
N ALA A 495 41.41 -22.53 -3.18
CA ALA A 495 40.02 -22.15 -2.96
C ALA A 495 39.85 -20.64 -2.64
N ALA A 496 40.74 -20.09 -1.81
CA ALA A 496 40.73 -18.66 -1.49
C ALA A 496 41.09 -17.79 -2.71
N GLU A 497 42.07 -18.21 -3.49
CA GLU A 497 42.46 -17.54 -4.72
C GLU A 497 41.34 -17.55 -5.76
N ALA A 498 40.63 -18.66 -5.91
CA ALA A 498 39.47 -18.74 -6.80
C ALA A 498 38.37 -17.73 -6.44
N ILE A 499 38.05 -17.60 -5.15
CA ILE A 499 37.05 -16.62 -4.67
C ILE A 499 37.54 -15.19 -4.91
N MET A 500 38.81 -14.91 -4.74
CA MET A 500 39.39 -13.60 -5.02
C MET A 500 39.35 -13.28 -6.53
N GLN A 501 39.67 -14.23 -7.38
CA GLN A 501 39.67 -14.07 -8.84
C GLN A 501 38.23 -13.87 -9.36
N LEU A 502 37.24 -14.59 -8.83
CA LEU A 502 35.83 -14.37 -9.17
C LEU A 502 35.39 -12.91 -8.95
N ARG A 503 35.89 -12.28 -7.88
CA ARG A 503 35.58 -10.87 -7.59
C ARG A 503 36.18 -9.86 -8.59
N THR A 504 37.11 -10.28 -9.42
CA THR A 504 37.74 -9.44 -10.45
C THR A 504 37.08 -9.57 -11.82
N ILE A 505 36.03 -10.39 -11.95
CA ILE A 505 35.33 -10.59 -13.20
C ILE A 505 34.35 -9.40 -13.38
N GLU A 506 34.39 -8.77 -14.55
CA GLU A 506 33.50 -7.65 -14.88
C GLU A 506 32.06 -8.14 -15.12
N GLY A 507 31.07 -7.34 -14.72
CA GLY A 507 29.65 -7.69 -14.88
C GLY A 507 29.03 -8.52 -13.77
N ILE A 508 29.80 -8.83 -12.72
CA ILE A 508 29.35 -9.55 -11.53
C ILE A 508 28.94 -8.57 -10.44
N GLY A 509 27.82 -8.87 -9.77
CA GLY A 509 27.34 -8.20 -8.57
C GLY A 509 27.88 -8.83 -7.29
N ASN A 510 26.98 -9.25 -6.41
CA ASN A 510 27.38 -9.90 -5.15
C ASN A 510 27.82 -11.34 -5.37
N ILE A 511 28.89 -11.73 -4.65
CA ILE A 511 29.37 -13.12 -4.57
C ILE A 511 29.13 -13.63 -3.16
N THR A 512 28.38 -14.72 -3.06
CA THR A 512 28.15 -15.43 -1.81
C THR A 512 28.83 -16.78 -1.89
N CYS A 513 29.70 -17.09 -0.93
CA CYS A 513 30.39 -18.38 -0.84
C CYS A 513 29.85 -19.16 0.36
N SER A 514 29.59 -20.45 0.16
CA SER A 514 29.27 -21.38 1.23
C SER A 514 30.50 -21.65 2.11
N GLU A 515 30.30 -22.38 3.19
CA GLU A 515 31.38 -22.91 4.00
C GLU A 515 32.28 -23.83 3.15
N VAL A 516 33.61 -23.67 3.30
CA VAL A 516 34.57 -24.57 2.65
C VAL A 516 34.70 -25.86 3.47
N VAL A 517 34.18 -26.96 2.94
CA VAL A 517 34.16 -28.27 3.61
C VAL A 517 35.39 -29.07 3.19
N GLN A 518 36.14 -29.54 4.16
CA GLN A 518 37.26 -30.44 3.92
C GLN A 518 36.77 -31.89 3.92
N GLU A 519 37.02 -32.59 2.84
CA GLU A 519 36.64 -33.99 2.65
C GLU A 519 37.89 -34.82 2.29
N VAL A 520 37.99 -36.02 2.82
CA VAL A 520 39.07 -36.96 2.49
C VAL A 520 38.46 -38.11 1.70
N ASP A 521 38.96 -38.33 0.46
CA ASP A 521 38.41 -39.37 -0.40
C ASP A 521 39.00 -40.77 -0.02
N GLU A 522 38.48 -41.81 -0.65
CA GLU A 522 38.86 -43.20 -0.40
C GLU A 522 40.36 -43.48 -0.65
N ASN A 523 41.10 -42.58 -1.31
CA ASN A 523 42.53 -42.66 -1.60
C ASN A 523 43.38 -41.79 -0.66
N GLU A 524 42.82 -41.34 0.48
CA GLU A 524 43.45 -40.45 1.46
C GLU A 524 43.83 -39.06 0.89
N VAL A 525 43.21 -38.64 -0.23
CA VAL A 525 43.42 -37.32 -0.80
C VAL A 525 42.45 -36.34 -0.17
N THR A 526 42.98 -35.28 0.43
CA THR A 526 42.20 -34.22 1.01
C THR A 526 41.70 -33.25 -0.08
N LYS A 527 40.39 -33.03 -0.15
CA LYS A 527 39.73 -32.07 -1.04
C LYS A 527 39.00 -31.03 -0.25
N HIS A 528 38.91 -29.83 -0.81
CA HIS A 528 38.20 -28.70 -0.24
C HIS A 528 37.05 -28.33 -1.20
N ASN A 529 35.82 -28.66 -0.79
CA ASN A 529 34.63 -28.46 -1.57
C ASN A 529 33.91 -27.17 -1.08
N PHE A 530 33.48 -26.33 -1.98
CA PHE A 530 32.74 -25.13 -1.67
C PHE A 530 31.82 -24.74 -2.82
N GLU A 531 30.75 -24.05 -2.49
CA GLU A 531 29.77 -23.54 -3.47
C GLU A 531 29.78 -22.01 -3.47
N VAL A 532 29.78 -21.44 -4.66
CA VAL A 532 29.78 -19.99 -4.86
C VAL A 532 28.57 -19.61 -5.69
N TYR A 533 27.74 -18.71 -5.17
CA TYR A 533 26.69 -18.07 -5.92
C TYR A 533 27.14 -16.68 -6.35
N VAL A 534 27.07 -16.45 -7.64
CA VAL A 534 27.46 -15.20 -8.31
C VAL A 534 26.20 -14.55 -8.87
N GLN A 535 25.85 -13.39 -8.37
CA GLN A 535 24.71 -12.63 -8.84
C GLN A 535 25.11 -11.73 -10.02
N TYR A 536 24.29 -11.70 -11.07
CA TYR A 536 24.50 -10.76 -12.17
C TYR A 536 24.26 -9.30 -11.71
N ASN A 537 25.05 -8.36 -12.23
CA ASN A 537 24.82 -6.94 -11.94
C ASN A 537 23.59 -6.45 -12.73
N PRO A 538 22.52 -5.99 -12.08
CA PRO A 538 21.29 -5.56 -12.76
C PRO A 538 21.51 -4.35 -13.71
N PHE A 539 22.57 -3.58 -13.51
CA PHE A 539 22.90 -2.45 -14.40
C PHE A 539 23.58 -2.87 -15.72
N THR A 540 24.09 -4.09 -15.79
CA THR A 540 24.72 -4.65 -17.01
C THR A 540 23.73 -5.48 -17.83
N ILE A 541 22.57 -5.86 -17.26
CA ILE A 541 21.52 -6.63 -17.96
C ILE A 541 20.73 -5.73 -18.93
N LEU A 542 20.66 -4.42 -18.65
CA LEU A 542 20.12 -3.43 -19.56
C LEU A 542 21.32 -2.80 -20.31
N GLY A 543 21.76 -3.45 -21.38
CA GLY A 543 22.93 -3.00 -22.15
C GLY A 543 22.79 -1.56 -22.65
N ASP A 544 23.92 -0.88 -22.81
CA ASP A 544 24.03 0.49 -23.31
C ASP A 544 23.32 0.74 -24.68
N GLU A 545 23.01 -0.31 -25.43
CA GLU A 545 22.23 -0.24 -26.67
C GLU A 545 20.74 0.10 -26.44
N TYR A 546 20.16 -0.17 -25.26
CA TYR A 546 18.76 0.15 -24.97
C TYR A 546 18.58 1.62 -24.55
N VAL A 547 19.62 2.24 -23.99
CA VAL A 547 19.63 3.66 -23.63
C VAL A 547 19.87 4.54 -24.86
N SER A 548 20.61 4.08 -25.87
CA SER A 548 20.92 4.86 -27.06
C SER A 548 19.79 4.91 -28.10
N ASN A 549 18.86 3.95 -28.09
CA ASN A 549 17.75 3.91 -29.05
C ASN A 549 16.48 4.64 -28.59
N ASN A 550 16.42 5.08 -27.31
CA ASN A 550 15.28 5.86 -26.79
C ASN A 550 15.58 7.36 -26.58
N GLU A 551 16.80 7.81 -26.86
CA GLU A 551 17.15 9.23 -26.82
C GLU A 551 17.77 9.69 -28.16
N LYS A 552 16.96 9.75 -29.21
CA LYS A 552 17.05 10.76 -30.29
C LYS A 552 16.06 10.45 -31.41
N PRO A 553 15.08 11.31 -31.70
CA PRO A 553 14.57 11.39 -33.06
C PRO A 553 15.68 12.06 -33.93
N ASP A 554 16.18 11.34 -34.91
CA ASP A 554 17.12 11.83 -35.87
C ASP A 554 16.60 13.09 -36.56
N ALA A 555 17.27 14.20 -36.31
CA ALA A 555 17.21 15.37 -37.15
C ALA A 555 18.16 15.16 -38.34
N ASN A 556 17.67 14.56 -39.41
CA ASN A 556 18.11 14.80 -40.81
C ASN A 556 17.35 13.88 -41.76
N GLY A 557 16.51 14.46 -42.58
CA GLY A 557 15.83 13.77 -43.67
C GLY A 557 14.73 14.61 -44.29
N ASP A 558 15.18 15.68 -44.93
CA ASP A 558 14.69 16.26 -46.19
C ASP A 558 13.19 16.54 -46.42
N ASN A 559 12.93 17.83 -46.53
CA ASN A 559 11.96 18.57 -47.34
C ASN A 559 10.70 17.83 -47.87
N GLY A 560 9.57 18.23 -47.36
CA GLY A 560 8.26 18.07 -47.96
C GLY A 560 7.23 18.89 -47.17
N GLY A 561 7.18 20.22 -47.45
CA GLY A 561 6.31 21.13 -46.70
C GLY A 561 4.82 20.80 -46.83
N SER A 562 4.15 20.84 -45.69
CA SER A 562 2.82 21.43 -45.55
C SER A 562 2.71 21.95 -44.12
N SER A 563 2.43 23.22 -44.02
CA SER A 563 2.42 24.06 -42.84
C SER A 563 1.31 23.66 -41.88
N ASP A 564 1.65 23.59 -40.57
CA ASP A 564 0.74 23.42 -39.42
C ASP A 564 -0.27 24.59 -39.23
N GLU A 565 -0.40 25.47 -40.20
CA GLU A 565 -1.39 26.57 -40.17
C GLU A 565 -2.80 26.16 -40.68
N ASP A 566 -2.94 25.05 -41.38
CA ASP A 566 -4.25 24.61 -41.92
C ASP A 566 -5.10 23.77 -40.96
N LEU A 567 -4.53 23.30 -39.84
CA LEU A 567 -5.26 22.53 -38.82
C LEU A 567 -5.86 23.42 -37.70
N GLN A 568 -5.43 24.66 -37.56
CA GLN A 568 -5.91 25.59 -36.54
C GLN A 568 -7.14 26.39 -37.01
N ASN A 569 -7.36 26.48 -38.30
CA ASN A 569 -8.49 27.25 -38.86
C ASN A 569 -9.80 26.46 -38.94
N ASP A 570 -9.78 25.13 -38.83
CA ASP A 570 -11.00 24.30 -38.79
C ASP A 570 -11.61 24.14 -37.39
N ILE A 571 -10.89 24.52 -36.33
CA ILE A 571 -11.40 24.43 -34.95
C ILE A 571 -12.13 25.73 -34.53
N ASP A 572 -11.80 26.88 -35.15
CA ASP A 572 -12.45 28.16 -34.82
C ASP A 572 -13.73 28.47 -35.61
N SER A 573 -14.10 27.62 -36.56
CA SER A 573 -15.36 27.74 -37.32
C SER A 573 -16.52 26.90 -36.78
N MET A 574 -16.33 26.19 -35.65
CA MET A 574 -17.37 25.39 -34.96
C MET A 574 -17.59 25.85 -33.52
N ASN A 575 -17.76 27.19 -33.31
CA ASN A 575 -18.39 27.71 -32.09
C ASN A 575 -19.63 28.54 -32.47
#